data_c6f3a6c1a9b5f1a4420b6e6caa9837cc
#
_entry.id   c6f3a6c1a9b5f1a4420b6e6caa9837cc
#
_cell.length_a   1.000
_cell.length_b   1.000
_cell.length_c   1.000
_cell.angle_alpha   90.00
_cell.angle_beta   90.00
_cell.angle_gamma   90.00
#
_symmetry.space_group_name_H-M   'P 1'
#
loop_
_entity.id
_entity.type
_entity.pdbx_description
1 polymer ?
#
loop_
_entity_poly.entity_id
_entity_poly.type
_entity_poly.pdbx_seq_one_letter_code
_entity_poly.pdbx_strand_id
1 'polypeptide(L)'
;LTGRQGTPPNPYWDPLAWMVTECHKRGMELHAWINPFRAKTKTTKELAVTHPYVKHPERFFEYDGLYLFDPGLDVNRSYICKIAADIVRRYDVDGVHIDDYFYPYPVAGVSIPDQATYETHKNGINNINDWRRYNVNLFIKALHDSIRAVKPWVKFGVSPFGIYHNVKAGSNIPGSKTNGLQNYDDLYADVLYWINQGWVDYNIPQLYWEIGHRTADYEELVKWWSRFAGGRPLFIGQDVERTVRAADLNNPNVNQMGAKLRLQRTLRGIQGGCLWYSAAVVRNEGNYATALQKVYNRTPALQPL
;
A
#
# COMPACT_ATOMS: atom_id res chain seq x y z
N LEU A 1 10.39 13.60 12.54
CA LEU A 1 11.29 13.81 13.67
C LEU A 1 11.69 15.27 13.82
N THR A 2 12.39 15.88 12.85
CA THR A 2 12.83 17.28 12.91
C THR A 2 11.91 18.26 12.19
N GLY A 3 10.95 17.78 11.39
CA GLY A 3 10.13 18.59 10.52
C GLY A 3 10.87 19.18 9.30
N ARG A 4 12.14 18.87 9.14
CA ARG A 4 12.99 19.31 8.02
C ARG A 4 13.54 18.12 7.26
N GLN A 5 13.33 18.09 5.95
CA GLN A 5 13.87 17.03 5.10
C GLN A 5 15.40 17.06 5.11
N GLY A 6 16.02 15.87 5.14
CA GLY A 6 17.48 15.72 5.14
C GLY A 6 18.19 16.14 6.44
N THR A 7 17.44 16.47 7.51
CA THR A 7 18.00 16.85 8.80
C THR A 7 17.78 15.73 9.82
N PRO A 8 18.83 15.07 10.30
CA PRO A 8 18.70 14.04 11.34
C PRO A 8 18.33 14.64 12.69
N PRO A 9 17.84 13.82 13.65
CA PRO A 9 17.62 14.27 15.03
C PRO A 9 18.93 14.72 15.71
N ASN A 10 18.81 15.64 16.67
CA ASN A 10 19.92 16.03 17.52
C ASN A 10 19.48 15.99 18.99
N PRO A 11 20.05 15.14 19.86
CA PRO A 11 21.13 14.19 19.53
C PRO A 11 20.71 13.15 18.49
N TYR A 12 21.66 12.64 17.73
CA TYR A 12 21.41 11.64 16.70
C TYR A 12 20.93 10.33 17.33
N TRP A 13 19.85 9.77 16.79
CA TRP A 13 19.44 8.40 17.03
C TRP A 13 18.78 7.82 15.76
N ASP A 14 18.82 6.52 15.61
CA ASP A 14 18.27 5.82 14.45
C ASP A 14 16.92 5.19 14.83
N PRO A 15 15.78 5.78 14.40
CA PRO A 15 14.46 5.27 14.74
C PRO A 15 14.18 3.90 14.14
N LEU A 16 14.73 3.61 12.95
CA LEU A 16 14.48 2.33 12.29
C LEU A 16 15.24 1.20 12.99
N ALA A 17 16.52 1.41 13.34
CA ALA A 17 17.30 0.44 14.13
C ALA A 17 16.64 0.16 15.49
N TRP A 18 16.14 1.21 16.15
CA TRP A 18 15.42 1.07 17.41
C TRP A 18 14.13 0.25 17.23
N MET A 19 13.31 0.57 16.22
CA MET A 19 12.05 -0.14 15.94
C MET A 19 12.28 -1.62 15.63
N VAL A 20 13.28 -1.96 14.81
CA VAL A 20 13.65 -3.37 14.53
C VAL A 20 13.94 -4.10 15.84
N THR A 21 14.84 -3.52 16.65
CA THR A 21 15.21 -4.12 17.94
C THR A 21 14.01 -4.34 18.87
N GLU A 22 13.13 -3.34 18.98
CA GLU A 22 11.97 -3.42 19.87
C GLU A 22 10.88 -4.35 19.36
N CYS A 23 10.71 -4.48 18.04
CA CYS A 23 9.81 -5.46 17.45
C CYS A 23 10.32 -6.89 17.69
N HIS A 24 11.58 -7.16 17.38
CA HIS A 24 12.16 -8.50 17.53
C HIS A 24 12.18 -8.98 18.99
N LYS A 25 12.46 -8.09 19.97
CA LYS A 25 12.35 -8.41 21.40
C LYS A 25 10.93 -8.89 21.81
N ARG A 26 9.91 -8.54 21.03
CA ARG A 26 8.50 -8.90 21.28
C ARG A 26 7.99 -10.01 20.36
N GLY A 27 8.88 -10.63 19.55
CA GLY A 27 8.49 -11.63 18.57
C GLY A 27 7.64 -11.10 17.44
N MET A 28 7.82 -9.81 17.08
CA MET A 28 7.11 -9.14 15.99
C MET A 28 8.06 -8.90 14.83
N GLU A 29 7.56 -9.10 13.60
CA GLU A 29 8.24 -8.66 12.39
C GLU A 29 8.14 -7.14 12.22
N LEU A 30 9.16 -6.51 11.66
CA LEU A 30 9.14 -5.12 11.20
C LEU A 30 9.24 -5.04 9.69
N HIS A 31 8.21 -4.47 9.06
CA HIS A 31 8.21 -4.19 7.63
C HIS A 31 8.41 -2.69 7.40
N ALA A 32 9.48 -2.33 6.69
CA ALA A 32 9.75 -0.95 6.35
C ALA A 32 8.80 -0.47 5.25
N TRP A 33 7.90 0.45 5.59
CA TRP A 33 6.99 1.04 4.62
C TRP A 33 7.63 2.25 3.93
N ILE A 34 7.64 2.21 2.60
CA ILE A 34 8.09 3.30 1.74
C ILE A 34 6.98 3.72 0.78
N ASN A 35 6.92 5.01 0.44
CA ASN A 35 6.11 5.53 -0.64
C ASN A 35 7.01 5.76 -1.86
N PRO A 36 6.89 4.95 -2.92
CA PRO A 36 7.94 4.88 -3.94
C PRO A 36 8.06 6.15 -4.79
N PHE A 37 6.94 6.71 -5.26
CA PHE A 37 6.99 7.77 -6.28
C PHE A 37 6.76 9.18 -5.74
N ARG A 38 6.31 9.32 -4.50
CA ARG A 38 6.03 10.64 -3.92
C ARG A 38 7.30 11.29 -3.39
N ALA A 39 7.82 12.29 -4.12
CA ALA A 39 9.01 13.03 -3.74
C ALA A 39 8.71 14.20 -2.80
N LYS A 40 7.57 14.88 -2.98
CA LYS A 40 7.13 16.00 -2.14
C LYS A 40 5.62 15.96 -1.97
N THR A 41 5.16 16.17 -0.73
CA THR A 41 3.74 16.35 -0.41
C THR A 41 3.36 17.84 -0.40
N LYS A 42 2.06 18.17 -0.42
CA LYS A 42 1.56 19.54 -0.30
C LYS A 42 2.04 20.25 0.99
N THR A 43 2.29 19.48 2.04
CA THR A 43 2.71 20.01 3.36
C THR A 43 4.23 20.16 3.49
N THR A 44 5.02 19.60 2.58
CA THR A 44 6.49 19.76 2.59
C THR A 44 6.84 21.17 2.14
N LYS A 45 7.38 21.98 3.08
CA LYS A 45 7.70 23.39 2.80
C LYS A 45 8.95 23.54 1.94
N GLU A 46 10.04 22.86 2.33
CA GLU A 46 11.35 22.97 1.69
C GLU A 46 11.91 21.58 1.39
N LEU A 47 12.61 21.49 0.27
CA LEU A 47 13.39 20.29 -0.10
C LEU A 47 14.85 20.50 0.31
N ALA A 48 15.50 19.43 0.76
CA ALA A 48 16.93 19.47 1.02
C ALA A 48 17.70 19.77 -0.29
N VAL A 49 18.79 20.49 -0.21
CA VAL A 49 19.65 20.81 -1.37
C VAL A 49 20.21 19.54 -2.08
N THR A 50 20.26 18.44 -1.35
CA THR A 50 20.66 17.13 -1.86
C THR A 50 19.51 16.33 -2.46
N HIS A 51 18.28 16.82 -2.38
CA HIS A 51 17.10 16.10 -2.87
C HIS A 51 17.19 15.88 -4.39
N PRO A 52 16.82 14.69 -4.90
CA PRO A 52 16.90 14.39 -6.33
C PRO A 52 16.16 15.38 -7.21
N TYR A 53 15.00 15.91 -6.79
CA TYR A 53 14.27 16.94 -7.54
C TYR A 53 15.09 18.23 -7.73
N VAL A 54 15.86 18.65 -6.71
CA VAL A 54 16.68 19.86 -6.80
C VAL A 54 17.83 19.67 -7.79
N LYS A 55 18.34 18.45 -7.92
CA LYS A 55 19.45 18.13 -8.82
C LYS A 55 19.01 17.73 -10.22
N HIS A 56 17.85 17.14 -10.35
CA HIS A 56 17.32 16.51 -11.56
C HIS A 56 15.81 16.74 -11.70
N PRO A 57 15.34 17.99 -11.81
CA PRO A 57 13.90 18.28 -11.90
C PRO A 57 13.23 17.63 -13.11
N GLU A 58 13.99 17.38 -14.18
CA GLU A 58 13.53 16.70 -15.40
C GLU A 58 13.04 15.25 -15.17
N ARG A 59 13.32 14.67 -14.03
CA ARG A 59 12.88 13.30 -13.67
C ARG A 59 11.54 13.27 -12.97
N PHE A 60 10.92 14.41 -12.78
CA PHE A 60 9.71 14.55 -11.98
C PHE A 60 8.63 15.26 -12.75
N PHE A 61 7.42 15.05 -12.33
CA PHE A 61 6.31 15.90 -12.70
C PHE A 61 5.59 16.45 -11.46
N GLU A 62 5.00 17.63 -11.63
CA GLU A 62 4.12 18.21 -10.63
C GLU A 62 2.67 17.82 -10.95
N TYR A 63 1.94 17.38 -9.94
CA TYR A 63 0.53 17.05 -10.05
C TYR A 63 -0.21 17.53 -8.80
N ASP A 64 -1.09 18.51 -8.95
CA ASP A 64 -1.90 19.05 -7.86
C ASP A 64 -1.08 19.39 -6.59
N GLY A 65 0.07 20.03 -6.75
CA GLY A 65 0.99 20.44 -5.68
C GLY A 65 1.82 19.30 -5.06
N LEU A 66 1.77 18.11 -5.65
CA LEU A 66 2.69 17.00 -5.34
C LEU A 66 3.83 17.01 -6.35
N TYR A 67 5.03 16.66 -5.92
CA TYR A 67 6.10 16.29 -6.84
C TYR A 67 6.27 14.77 -6.81
N LEU A 68 6.20 14.16 -7.99
CA LEU A 68 6.29 12.72 -8.15
C LEU A 68 7.45 12.37 -9.06
N PHE A 69 8.20 11.34 -8.69
CA PHE A 69 9.09 10.67 -9.64
C PHE A 69 8.25 10.12 -10.79
N ASP A 70 8.63 10.44 -12.03
CA ASP A 70 7.95 9.87 -13.21
C ASP A 70 8.21 8.35 -13.28
N PRO A 71 7.16 7.49 -13.14
CA PRO A 71 7.32 6.05 -13.20
C PRO A 71 7.75 5.54 -14.59
N GLY A 72 7.54 6.34 -15.63
CA GLY A 72 7.94 6.06 -17.01
C GLY A 72 9.46 6.02 -17.19
N LEU A 73 10.22 6.67 -16.31
CA LEU A 73 11.67 6.76 -16.40
C LEU A 73 12.36 5.61 -15.64
N ASP A 74 13.17 4.83 -16.34
CA ASP A 74 13.93 3.72 -15.74
C ASP A 74 14.87 4.18 -14.62
N VAL A 75 15.51 5.34 -14.80
CA VAL A 75 16.40 5.91 -13.78
C VAL A 75 15.70 6.14 -12.45
N ASN A 76 14.40 6.47 -12.44
CA ASN A 76 13.61 6.66 -11.23
C ASN A 76 13.26 5.32 -10.58
N ARG A 77 12.78 4.36 -11.37
CA ARG A 77 12.50 3.00 -10.88
C ARG A 77 13.75 2.38 -10.25
N SER A 78 14.89 2.46 -10.93
CA SER A 78 16.18 1.98 -10.44
C SER A 78 16.65 2.70 -9.18
N TYR A 79 16.42 4.02 -9.08
CA TYR A 79 16.78 4.81 -7.89
C TYR A 79 15.97 4.36 -6.66
N ILE A 80 14.68 4.17 -6.80
CA ILE A 80 13.79 3.72 -5.71
C ILE A 80 14.16 2.29 -5.27
N CYS A 81 14.45 1.40 -6.22
CA CYS A 81 14.93 0.05 -5.92
C CYS A 81 16.26 0.06 -5.13
N LYS A 82 17.19 0.96 -5.46
CA LYS A 82 18.43 1.14 -4.69
C LYS A 82 18.17 1.60 -3.26
N ILE A 83 17.19 2.47 -3.02
CA ILE A 83 16.81 2.90 -1.66
C ILE A 83 16.28 1.71 -0.87
N ALA A 84 15.37 0.91 -1.43
CA ALA A 84 14.85 -0.27 -0.76
C ALA A 84 15.96 -1.29 -0.47
N ALA A 85 16.84 -1.56 -1.44
CA ALA A 85 17.99 -2.45 -1.26
C ALA A 85 18.97 -1.94 -0.18
N ASP A 86 19.15 -0.62 -0.05
CA ASP A 86 19.97 -0.01 1.00
C ASP A 86 19.37 -0.21 2.39
N ILE A 87 18.04 -0.04 2.53
CA ILE A 87 17.32 -0.34 3.78
C ILE A 87 17.51 -1.80 4.17
N VAL A 88 17.25 -2.73 3.26
CA VAL A 88 17.40 -4.17 3.51
C VAL A 88 18.83 -4.56 3.87
N ARG A 89 19.83 -3.92 3.25
CA ARG A 89 21.26 -4.18 3.54
C ARG A 89 21.67 -3.70 4.93
N ARG A 90 21.22 -2.50 5.31
CA ARG A 90 21.67 -1.86 6.56
C ARG A 90 20.89 -2.29 7.79
N TYR A 91 19.64 -2.70 7.63
CA TYR A 91 18.77 -3.04 8.74
C TYR A 91 18.28 -4.48 8.67
N ASP A 92 17.99 -5.04 9.82
CA ASP A 92 17.40 -6.37 9.94
C ASP A 92 15.87 -6.30 9.89
N VAL A 93 15.37 -5.69 8.81
CA VAL A 93 13.93 -5.65 8.54
C VAL A 93 13.45 -6.99 8.00
N ASP A 94 12.26 -7.41 8.38
CA ASP A 94 11.63 -8.66 7.95
C ASP A 94 10.91 -8.50 6.61
N GLY A 95 10.56 -7.26 6.27
CA GLY A 95 9.91 -6.95 5.01
C GLY A 95 10.09 -5.50 4.55
N VAL A 96 9.80 -5.30 3.27
CA VAL A 96 9.57 -3.98 2.66
C VAL A 96 8.11 -3.92 2.23
N HIS A 97 7.46 -2.80 2.50
CA HIS A 97 6.06 -2.59 2.18
C HIS A 97 5.85 -1.31 1.38
N ILE A 98 4.99 -1.36 0.38
CA ILE A 98 4.51 -0.18 -0.35
C ILE A 98 2.99 -0.12 -0.33
N ASP A 99 2.46 1.08 -0.45
CA ASP A 99 1.01 1.33 -0.52
C ASP A 99 0.49 1.47 -1.96
N ASP A 100 -0.55 2.26 -2.17
CA ASP A 100 -1.27 2.39 -3.44
C ASP A 100 -0.90 3.65 -4.25
N TYR A 101 0.14 4.37 -3.86
CA TYR A 101 0.55 5.60 -4.55
C TYR A 101 1.53 5.32 -5.71
N PHE A 102 1.08 4.58 -6.73
CA PHE A 102 1.85 4.32 -7.95
C PHE A 102 1.82 5.51 -8.88
N TYR A 103 0.65 5.84 -9.40
CA TYR A 103 0.32 7.12 -10.00
C TYR A 103 -0.54 7.94 -9.03
N PRO A 104 -0.63 9.27 -9.20
CA PRO A 104 -1.43 10.10 -8.28
C PRO A 104 -2.92 9.76 -8.41
N TYR A 105 -3.65 9.95 -7.33
CA TYR A 105 -5.11 9.87 -7.36
C TYR A 105 -5.66 10.91 -8.33
N PRO A 106 -6.64 10.54 -9.17
CA PRO A 106 -7.22 11.47 -10.15
C PRO A 106 -7.82 12.70 -9.47
N VAL A 107 -7.48 13.86 -10.02
CA VAL A 107 -8.10 15.14 -9.67
C VAL A 107 -8.89 15.64 -10.87
N ALA A 108 -10.15 16.01 -10.64
CA ALA A 108 -11.03 16.46 -11.72
C ALA A 108 -10.41 17.63 -12.51
N GLY A 109 -10.33 17.50 -13.82
CA GLY A 109 -9.75 18.50 -14.72
C GLY A 109 -8.23 18.57 -14.73
N VAL A 110 -7.52 17.69 -14.00
CA VAL A 110 -6.05 17.66 -13.99
C VAL A 110 -5.55 16.39 -14.67
N SER A 111 -4.81 16.56 -15.76
CA SER A 111 -4.18 15.44 -16.47
C SER A 111 -2.80 15.14 -15.87
N ILE A 112 -2.38 13.87 -15.88
CA ILE A 112 -1.03 13.48 -15.51
C ILE A 112 -0.07 14.00 -16.60
N PRO A 113 0.96 14.79 -16.26
CA PRO A 113 1.80 15.46 -17.27
C PRO A 113 2.98 14.57 -17.71
N ASP A 114 2.72 13.31 -18.07
CA ASP A 114 3.70 12.31 -18.50
C ASP A 114 3.65 12.02 -20.02
N GLN A 115 2.91 12.82 -20.81
CA GLN A 115 2.75 12.61 -22.25
C GLN A 115 4.10 12.65 -23.00
N ALA A 116 4.99 13.58 -22.64
CA ALA A 116 6.30 13.71 -23.29
C ALA A 116 7.17 12.47 -23.00
N THR A 117 7.13 11.96 -21.76
CA THR A 117 7.81 10.71 -21.38
C THR A 117 7.23 9.53 -22.14
N TYR A 118 5.90 9.45 -22.26
CA TYR A 118 5.25 8.41 -23.04
C TYR A 118 5.72 8.41 -24.50
N GLU A 119 5.70 9.56 -25.19
CA GLU A 119 6.11 9.63 -26.61
C GLU A 119 7.54 9.18 -26.85
N THR A 120 8.44 9.45 -25.90
CA THR A 120 9.85 9.08 -26.01
C THR A 120 10.16 7.66 -25.54
N HIS A 121 9.33 7.08 -24.65
CA HIS A 121 9.60 5.79 -23.98
C HIS A 121 8.46 4.77 -24.14
N LYS A 122 7.58 4.92 -25.13
CA LYS A 122 6.40 4.04 -25.31
C LYS A 122 6.73 2.58 -25.67
N ASN A 123 7.95 2.30 -26.15
CA ASN A 123 8.43 0.95 -26.44
C ASN A 123 7.44 0.09 -27.25
N GLY A 124 6.75 0.67 -28.23
CA GLY A 124 5.74 0.01 -29.04
C GLY A 124 4.35 -0.13 -28.38
N ILE A 125 4.15 0.36 -27.18
CA ILE A 125 2.84 0.37 -26.51
C ILE A 125 2.05 1.61 -26.96
N ASN A 126 0.94 1.40 -27.68
CA ASN A 126 0.19 2.49 -28.31
C ASN A 126 -0.86 3.15 -27.39
N ASN A 127 -1.17 2.56 -26.25
CA ASN A 127 -2.11 3.08 -25.27
C ASN A 127 -1.35 3.58 -24.04
N ILE A 128 -1.51 4.85 -23.68
CA ILE A 128 -0.79 5.47 -22.56
C ILE A 128 -1.15 4.81 -21.21
N ASN A 129 -2.40 4.34 -21.03
CA ASN A 129 -2.80 3.68 -19.77
C ASN A 129 -2.15 2.30 -19.65
N ASP A 130 -2.01 1.58 -20.76
CA ASP A 130 -1.28 0.31 -20.79
C ASP A 130 0.22 0.52 -20.55
N TRP A 131 0.78 1.60 -21.10
CA TRP A 131 2.16 1.98 -20.86
C TRP A 131 2.43 2.37 -19.40
N ARG A 132 1.50 3.08 -18.76
CA ARG A 132 1.59 3.39 -17.32
C ARG A 132 1.58 2.12 -16.48
N ARG A 133 0.64 1.19 -16.73
CA ARG A 133 0.61 -0.13 -16.07
C ARG A 133 1.88 -0.93 -16.31
N TYR A 134 2.36 -0.94 -17.53
CA TYR A 134 3.62 -1.61 -17.87
C TYR A 134 4.80 -1.07 -17.04
N ASN A 135 4.95 0.23 -16.91
CA ASN A 135 6.02 0.84 -16.11
C ASN A 135 5.89 0.53 -14.61
N VAL A 136 4.67 0.52 -14.07
CA VAL A 136 4.43 0.10 -12.68
C VAL A 136 4.78 -1.39 -12.53
N ASN A 137 4.40 -2.25 -13.47
CA ASN A 137 4.76 -3.67 -13.45
C ASN A 137 6.28 -3.88 -13.47
N LEU A 138 7.00 -3.14 -14.31
CA LEU A 138 8.47 -3.17 -14.33
C LEU A 138 9.07 -2.76 -12.99
N PHE A 139 8.52 -1.73 -12.36
CA PHE A 139 8.96 -1.28 -11.05
C PHE A 139 8.74 -2.34 -9.97
N ILE A 140 7.56 -2.94 -9.90
CA ILE A 140 7.24 -3.98 -8.90
C ILE A 140 8.17 -5.18 -9.05
N LYS A 141 8.39 -5.64 -10.28
CA LYS A 141 9.35 -6.73 -10.56
C LYS A 141 10.77 -6.35 -10.12
N ALA A 142 11.24 -5.18 -10.52
CA ALA A 142 12.59 -4.72 -10.20
C ALA A 142 12.79 -4.54 -8.68
N LEU A 143 11.77 -4.08 -7.96
CA LEU A 143 11.80 -3.93 -6.51
C LEU A 143 11.87 -5.28 -5.81
N HIS A 144 11.02 -6.24 -6.22
CA HIS A 144 11.09 -7.62 -5.75
C HIS A 144 12.50 -8.20 -5.94
N ASP A 145 13.03 -8.13 -7.16
CA ASP A 145 14.33 -8.70 -7.50
C ASP A 145 15.47 -8.02 -6.70
N SER A 146 15.39 -6.71 -6.50
CA SER A 146 16.38 -5.93 -5.73
C SER A 146 16.39 -6.30 -4.25
N ILE A 147 15.23 -6.55 -3.65
CA ILE A 147 15.11 -7.01 -2.26
C ILE A 147 15.71 -8.42 -2.13
N ARG A 148 15.29 -9.34 -3.00
CA ARG A 148 15.75 -10.73 -3.02
C ARG A 148 17.26 -10.87 -3.26
N ALA A 149 17.84 -10.01 -4.08
CA ALA A 149 19.28 -10.00 -4.34
C ALA A 149 20.12 -9.62 -3.11
N VAL A 150 19.55 -8.87 -2.15
CA VAL A 150 20.24 -8.48 -0.91
C VAL A 150 20.01 -9.50 0.20
N LYS A 151 18.74 -9.83 0.48
CA LYS A 151 18.33 -10.81 1.51
C LYS A 151 17.10 -11.58 0.99
N PRO A 152 17.25 -12.83 0.53
CA PRO A 152 16.16 -13.58 -0.11
C PRO A 152 15.01 -13.94 0.82
N TRP A 153 15.16 -13.83 2.12
CA TRP A 153 14.12 -14.08 3.11
C TRP A 153 13.29 -12.85 3.47
N VAL A 154 13.72 -11.63 3.10
CA VAL A 154 12.97 -10.41 3.37
C VAL A 154 11.74 -10.35 2.48
N LYS A 155 10.57 -10.22 3.10
CA LYS A 155 9.27 -10.22 2.41
C LYS A 155 9.05 -8.90 1.66
N PHE A 156 8.34 -8.96 0.54
CA PHE A 156 7.87 -7.78 -0.16
C PHE A 156 6.33 -7.80 -0.23
N GLY A 157 5.69 -6.78 0.33
CA GLY A 157 4.24 -6.67 0.38
C GLY A 157 3.70 -5.36 -0.18
N VAL A 158 2.43 -5.41 -0.58
CA VAL A 158 1.71 -4.27 -1.14
C VAL A 158 0.37 -4.09 -0.43
N SER A 159 0.01 -2.83 -0.10
CA SER A 159 -1.35 -2.47 0.29
C SER A 159 -2.02 -1.61 -0.79
N PRO A 160 -2.60 -2.25 -1.83
CA PRO A 160 -3.26 -1.54 -2.91
C PRO A 160 -4.58 -0.91 -2.45
N PHE A 161 -5.11 0.01 -3.24
CA PHE A 161 -6.46 0.53 -3.04
C PHE A 161 -7.48 -0.62 -2.99
N GLY A 162 -8.57 -0.43 -2.25
CA GLY A 162 -9.51 -1.52 -1.94
C GLY A 162 -10.28 -2.09 -3.13
N ILE A 163 -10.49 -1.29 -4.19
CA ILE A 163 -11.15 -1.73 -5.42
C ILE A 163 -10.06 -2.01 -6.47
N TYR A 164 -9.98 -3.25 -6.95
CA TYR A 164 -9.07 -3.59 -8.06
C TYR A 164 -9.59 -3.02 -9.37
N HIS A 165 -10.81 -3.40 -9.74
CA HIS A 165 -11.54 -2.94 -10.93
C HIS A 165 -13.05 -3.00 -10.65
N ASN A 166 -13.82 -2.03 -11.13
CA ASN A 166 -15.27 -2.11 -11.09
C ASN A 166 -15.78 -3.07 -12.16
N VAL A 167 -16.77 -3.90 -11.85
CA VAL A 167 -17.35 -4.78 -12.86
C VAL A 167 -17.88 -3.97 -14.05
N LYS A 168 -17.51 -4.37 -15.27
CA LYS A 168 -17.90 -3.69 -16.50
C LYS A 168 -18.31 -4.73 -17.55
N ALA A 169 -19.48 -4.53 -18.15
CA ALA A 169 -19.97 -5.41 -19.22
C ALA A 169 -18.96 -5.44 -20.39
N GLY A 170 -18.66 -6.64 -20.89
CA GLY A 170 -17.72 -6.86 -21.98
C GLY A 170 -16.23 -6.74 -21.59
N SER A 171 -15.90 -6.46 -20.33
CA SER A 171 -14.50 -6.48 -19.85
C SER A 171 -14.08 -7.90 -19.47
N ASN A 172 -12.86 -8.28 -19.85
CA ASN A 172 -12.21 -9.50 -19.38
C ASN A 172 -11.44 -9.28 -18.08
N ILE A 173 -11.37 -8.05 -17.58
CA ILE A 173 -10.70 -7.73 -16.31
C ILE A 173 -11.65 -8.09 -15.16
N PRO A 174 -11.22 -8.92 -14.19
CA PRO A 174 -12.04 -9.26 -13.05
C PRO A 174 -12.43 -8.02 -12.24
N GLY A 175 -13.72 -7.81 -12.04
CA GLY A 175 -14.24 -6.65 -11.30
C GLY A 175 -15.12 -7.04 -10.13
N SER A 176 -15.18 -6.18 -9.10
CA SER A 176 -16.14 -6.23 -8.01
C SER A 176 -17.38 -5.40 -8.34
N LYS A 177 -18.51 -5.69 -7.69
CA LYS A 177 -19.74 -4.92 -7.82
C LYS A 177 -19.64 -3.60 -7.05
N THR A 178 -18.77 -2.74 -7.53
CA THR A 178 -18.42 -1.44 -6.92
C THR A 178 -18.50 -0.33 -7.95
N ASN A 179 -18.48 0.92 -7.47
CA ASN A 179 -18.42 2.11 -8.31
C ASN A 179 -17.57 3.16 -7.58
N GLY A 180 -16.28 3.18 -7.88
CA GLY A 180 -15.31 4.10 -7.26
C GLY A 180 -13.97 4.05 -7.95
N LEU A 181 -13.01 4.81 -7.42
CA LEU A 181 -11.61 4.77 -7.83
C LEU A 181 -11.09 3.33 -7.75
N GLN A 182 -10.26 2.93 -8.70
CA GLN A 182 -9.82 1.56 -8.86
C GLN A 182 -8.31 1.48 -9.17
N ASN A 183 -7.69 0.38 -8.78
CA ASN A 183 -6.26 0.18 -9.02
C ASN A 183 -5.93 0.13 -10.51
N TYR A 184 -6.67 -0.67 -11.28
CA TYR A 184 -6.31 -1.03 -12.64
C TYR A 184 -6.37 0.15 -13.61
N ASP A 185 -7.48 0.91 -13.60
CA ASP A 185 -7.70 1.99 -14.57
C ASP A 185 -7.25 3.37 -14.06
N ASP A 186 -7.32 3.62 -12.75
CA ASP A 186 -7.06 4.96 -12.20
C ASP A 186 -5.65 5.12 -11.62
N LEU A 187 -5.13 4.05 -10.99
CA LEU A 187 -3.78 4.06 -10.38
C LEU A 187 -2.76 3.26 -11.21
N TYR A 188 -3.20 2.67 -12.30
CA TYR A 188 -2.38 1.88 -13.24
C TYR A 188 -1.64 0.72 -12.54
N ALA A 189 -2.29 0.12 -11.54
CA ALA A 189 -1.75 -0.92 -10.69
C ALA A 189 -2.41 -2.28 -10.98
N ASP A 190 -1.70 -3.15 -11.70
CA ASP A 190 -2.17 -4.50 -12.02
C ASP A 190 -1.78 -5.51 -10.93
N VAL A 191 -2.42 -5.36 -9.76
CA VAL A 191 -2.12 -6.15 -8.56
C VAL A 191 -2.30 -7.64 -8.79
N LEU A 192 -3.32 -8.06 -9.55
CA LEU A 192 -3.53 -9.48 -9.84
C LEU A 192 -2.40 -10.05 -10.70
N TYR A 193 -1.87 -9.26 -11.62
CA TYR A 193 -0.69 -9.67 -12.40
C TYR A 193 0.52 -9.90 -11.48
N TRP A 194 0.79 -9.00 -10.55
CA TRP A 194 1.92 -9.14 -9.61
C TRP A 194 1.80 -10.37 -8.72
N ILE A 195 0.58 -10.64 -8.22
CA ILE A 195 0.27 -11.84 -7.42
C ILE A 195 0.55 -13.11 -8.25
N ASN A 196 0.04 -13.16 -9.48
CA ASN A 196 0.18 -14.31 -10.36
C ASN A 196 1.63 -14.55 -10.80
N GLN A 197 2.42 -13.47 -10.96
CA GLN A 197 3.86 -13.57 -11.28
C GLN A 197 4.71 -13.92 -10.06
N GLY A 198 4.14 -13.91 -8.86
CA GLY A 198 4.86 -14.18 -7.63
C GLY A 198 5.81 -13.07 -7.19
N TRP A 199 5.60 -11.83 -7.67
CA TRP A 199 6.43 -10.69 -7.32
C TRP A 199 6.11 -10.06 -5.96
N VAL A 200 4.99 -10.41 -5.35
CA VAL A 200 4.61 -9.98 -4.01
C VAL A 200 4.46 -11.20 -3.09
N ASP A 201 4.96 -11.10 -1.87
CA ASP A 201 4.88 -12.17 -0.89
C ASP A 201 3.57 -12.14 -0.11
N TYR A 202 2.97 -10.95 0.03
CA TYR A 202 1.65 -10.77 0.65
C TYR A 202 0.95 -9.52 0.11
N ASN A 203 -0.38 -9.50 0.28
CA ASN A 203 -1.24 -8.41 -0.20
C ASN A 203 -2.17 -7.93 0.91
N ILE A 204 -2.33 -6.59 1.03
CA ILE A 204 -3.16 -5.93 2.05
C ILE A 204 -4.10 -4.92 1.40
N PRO A 205 -5.14 -5.31 0.65
CA PRO A 205 -6.06 -4.34 0.06
C PRO A 205 -6.73 -3.48 1.14
N GLN A 206 -6.82 -2.18 0.90
CA GLN A 206 -7.32 -1.17 1.83
C GLN A 206 -8.85 -1.12 1.81
N LEU A 207 -9.52 -2.03 2.54
CA LEU A 207 -10.98 -2.09 2.60
C LEU A 207 -11.52 -1.17 3.69
N TYR A 208 -11.43 0.14 3.47
CA TYR A 208 -11.69 1.17 4.46
C TYR A 208 -13.16 1.58 4.60
N TRP A 209 -14.07 0.95 3.86
CA TRP A 209 -15.51 1.22 3.91
C TRP A 209 -16.24 0.33 4.93
N GLU A 210 -17.44 0.71 5.27
CA GLU A 210 -18.35 -0.08 6.11
C GLU A 210 -19.04 -1.20 5.32
N ILE A 211 -19.54 -2.19 6.04
CA ILE A 211 -20.50 -3.17 5.51
C ILE A 211 -21.78 -2.41 5.18
N GLY A 212 -22.31 -2.59 3.96
CA GLY A 212 -23.47 -1.89 3.45
C GLY A 212 -23.15 -0.54 2.79
N HIS A 213 -21.88 -0.21 2.56
CA HIS A 213 -21.54 1.01 1.82
C HIS A 213 -22.03 0.94 0.38
N ARG A 214 -22.75 1.97 -0.05
CA ARG A 214 -23.51 1.96 -1.32
C ARG A 214 -22.69 1.68 -2.57
N THR A 215 -21.47 2.18 -2.65
CA THR A 215 -20.62 2.11 -3.86
C THR A 215 -19.36 1.25 -3.70
N ALA A 216 -19.01 0.88 -2.46
CA ALA A 216 -17.82 0.09 -2.16
C ALA A 216 -18.06 -0.75 -0.90
N ASP A 217 -19.06 -1.65 -0.96
CA ASP A 217 -19.43 -2.47 0.17
C ASP A 217 -18.26 -3.37 0.62
N TYR A 218 -17.93 -3.30 1.91
CA TYR A 218 -16.88 -4.10 2.51
C TYR A 218 -17.09 -5.60 2.30
N GLU A 219 -18.35 -6.08 2.43
CA GLU A 219 -18.67 -7.50 2.26
C GLU A 219 -18.41 -7.98 0.82
N GLU A 220 -18.82 -7.19 -0.17
CA GLU A 220 -18.50 -7.47 -1.58
C GLU A 220 -16.98 -7.53 -1.80
N LEU A 221 -16.26 -6.53 -1.33
CA LEU A 221 -14.83 -6.41 -1.55
C LEU A 221 -14.02 -7.50 -0.86
N VAL A 222 -14.31 -7.83 0.40
CA VAL A 222 -13.57 -8.87 1.11
C VAL A 222 -13.79 -10.26 0.51
N LYS A 223 -15.01 -10.55 0.03
CA LYS A 223 -15.33 -11.77 -0.70
C LYS A 223 -14.62 -11.81 -2.06
N TRP A 224 -14.55 -10.67 -2.75
CA TRP A 224 -13.85 -10.56 -4.03
C TRP A 224 -12.36 -10.82 -3.85
N TRP A 225 -11.67 -10.14 -2.94
CA TRP A 225 -10.26 -10.34 -2.69
C TRP A 225 -9.92 -11.76 -2.22
N SER A 226 -10.78 -12.38 -1.39
CA SER A 226 -10.62 -13.77 -0.98
C SER A 226 -10.56 -14.74 -2.17
N ARG A 227 -11.36 -14.49 -3.23
CA ARG A 227 -11.34 -15.30 -4.47
C ARG A 227 -10.10 -15.10 -5.31
N PHE A 228 -9.51 -13.91 -5.27
CA PHE A 228 -8.38 -13.51 -6.11
C PHE A 228 -7.04 -13.42 -5.37
N ALA A 229 -6.93 -14.03 -4.19
CA ALA A 229 -5.69 -14.05 -3.41
C ALA A 229 -4.51 -14.75 -4.11
N GLY A 230 -4.78 -15.60 -5.12
CA GLY A 230 -3.75 -16.24 -5.95
C GLY A 230 -2.78 -17.15 -5.18
N GLY A 231 -3.20 -17.70 -4.04
CA GLY A 231 -2.35 -18.52 -3.17
C GLY A 231 -1.33 -17.73 -2.34
N ARG A 232 -1.35 -16.39 -2.41
CA ARG A 232 -0.50 -15.53 -1.57
C ARG A 232 -1.23 -15.14 -0.29
N PRO A 233 -0.50 -14.96 0.83
CA PRO A 233 -1.04 -14.41 2.06
C PRO A 233 -1.83 -13.13 1.80
N LEU A 234 -3.11 -13.14 2.22
CA LEU A 234 -4.02 -12.00 2.12
C LEU A 234 -4.34 -11.51 3.53
N PHE A 235 -4.04 -10.25 3.79
CA PHE A 235 -4.47 -9.55 4.99
C PHE A 235 -5.44 -8.44 4.56
N ILE A 236 -6.39 -8.08 5.42
CA ILE A 236 -7.37 -7.05 5.08
C ILE A 236 -7.04 -5.75 5.79
N GLY A 237 -6.74 -4.72 5.01
CA GLY A 237 -6.54 -3.36 5.50
C GLY A 237 -7.84 -2.76 6.01
N GLN A 238 -7.85 -2.26 7.24
CA GLN A 238 -9.02 -1.66 7.89
C GLN A 238 -8.69 -0.28 8.44
N ASP A 239 -9.53 0.70 8.14
CA ASP A 239 -9.53 1.99 8.81
C ASP A 239 -10.26 1.86 10.14
N VAL A 240 -9.50 2.01 11.25
CA VAL A 240 -10.02 1.87 12.62
C VAL A 240 -11.07 2.93 12.89
N GLU A 241 -10.80 4.20 12.56
CA GLU A 241 -11.69 5.32 12.85
C GLU A 241 -13.03 5.20 12.10
N ARG A 242 -13.00 4.83 10.83
CA ARG A 242 -14.23 4.58 10.05
C ARG A 242 -15.00 3.38 10.59
N THR A 243 -14.28 2.31 10.93
CA THR A 243 -14.92 1.08 11.44
C THR A 243 -15.65 1.31 12.76
N VAL A 244 -15.08 2.12 13.68
CA VAL A 244 -15.74 2.38 14.97
C VAL A 244 -16.88 3.39 14.88
N ARG A 245 -16.91 4.22 13.83
CA ARG A 245 -18.03 5.16 13.58
C ARG A 245 -19.22 4.49 12.90
N ALA A 246 -19.00 3.36 12.22
CA ALA A 246 -20.07 2.63 11.53
C ALA A 246 -20.80 1.69 12.49
N ALA A 247 -22.09 1.87 12.63
CA ALA A 247 -22.95 0.98 13.42
C ALA A 247 -23.10 -0.40 12.73
N ASP A 248 -23.10 -1.47 13.53
CA ASP A 248 -23.40 -2.82 13.03
C ASP A 248 -24.85 -2.88 12.53
N LEU A 249 -25.07 -3.49 11.36
CA LEU A 249 -26.40 -3.52 10.72
C LEU A 249 -27.42 -4.33 11.52
N ASN A 250 -26.98 -5.29 12.32
CA ASN A 250 -27.84 -6.16 13.13
C ASN A 250 -27.95 -5.69 14.59
N ASN A 251 -27.05 -4.83 15.04
CA ASN A 251 -27.06 -4.26 16.39
C ASN A 251 -26.46 -2.85 16.39
N PRO A 252 -27.30 -1.80 16.27
CA PRO A 252 -26.84 -0.42 16.16
C PRO A 252 -26.12 0.11 17.42
N ASN A 253 -26.18 -0.61 18.53
CA ASN A 253 -25.48 -0.23 19.77
C ASN A 253 -23.98 -0.61 19.80
N VAL A 254 -23.50 -1.33 18.76
CA VAL A 254 -22.10 -1.72 18.61
C VAL A 254 -21.58 -1.31 17.23
N ASN A 255 -20.26 -1.16 17.12
CA ASN A 255 -19.64 -0.86 15.84
C ASN A 255 -19.42 -2.12 14.98
N GLN A 256 -19.04 -1.94 13.72
CA GLN A 256 -18.90 -3.02 12.74
C GLN A 256 -17.64 -3.89 12.90
N MET A 257 -16.75 -3.60 13.83
CA MET A 257 -15.49 -4.35 13.96
C MET A 257 -15.75 -5.86 14.13
N GLY A 258 -16.64 -6.22 15.06
CA GLY A 258 -16.97 -7.64 15.32
C GLY A 258 -17.55 -8.34 14.09
N ALA A 259 -18.41 -7.67 13.34
CA ALA A 259 -18.99 -8.20 12.09
C ALA A 259 -17.92 -8.40 11.01
N LYS A 260 -17.05 -7.41 10.80
CA LYS A 260 -15.93 -7.50 9.84
C LYS A 260 -14.98 -8.65 10.16
N LEU A 261 -14.57 -8.78 11.42
CA LEU A 261 -13.66 -9.86 11.84
C LEU A 261 -14.31 -11.25 11.71
N ARG A 262 -15.59 -11.39 12.07
CA ARG A 262 -16.30 -12.66 11.87
C ARG A 262 -16.36 -13.01 10.38
N LEU A 263 -16.72 -12.05 9.52
CA LEU A 263 -16.78 -12.27 8.08
C LEU A 263 -15.43 -12.71 7.51
N GLN A 264 -14.33 -12.03 7.85
CA GLN A 264 -12.98 -12.44 7.43
C GLN A 264 -12.67 -13.91 7.77
N ARG A 265 -13.02 -14.36 8.98
CA ARG A 265 -12.76 -15.71 9.45
C ARG A 265 -13.53 -16.81 8.71
N THR A 266 -14.61 -16.46 8.01
CA THR A 266 -15.37 -17.41 7.18
C THR A 266 -14.79 -17.57 5.77
N LEU A 267 -13.86 -16.70 5.37
CA LEU A 267 -13.34 -16.65 4.01
C LEU A 267 -11.95 -17.30 3.91
N ARG A 268 -11.77 -18.10 2.86
CA ARG A 268 -10.48 -18.78 2.60
C ARG A 268 -9.42 -17.76 2.14
N GLY A 269 -8.15 -18.05 2.47
CA GLY A 269 -7.00 -17.25 2.03
C GLY A 269 -6.75 -15.97 2.84
N ILE A 270 -7.69 -15.54 3.69
CA ILE A 270 -7.48 -14.40 4.59
C ILE A 270 -6.75 -14.89 5.84
N GLN A 271 -5.54 -14.38 6.07
CA GLN A 271 -4.70 -14.77 7.19
C GLN A 271 -4.79 -13.80 8.38
N GLY A 272 -5.31 -12.59 8.16
CA GLY A 272 -5.46 -11.62 9.24
C GLY A 272 -5.91 -10.24 8.75
N GLY A 273 -5.79 -9.26 9.62
CA GLY A 273 -6.11 -7.86 9.35
C GLY A 273 -4.92 -6.95 9.60
N CYS A 274 -4.83 -5.88 8.83
CA CYS A 274 -3.91 -4.77 9.04
C CYS A 274 -4.70 -3.53 9.45
N LEU A 275 -4.32 -2.91 10.55
CA LEU A 275 -5.07 -1.79 11.14
C LEU A 275 -4.42 -0.46 10.79
N TRP A 276 -5.11 0.35 10.05
CA TRP A 276 -4.78 1.74 9.80
C TRP A 276 -5.56 2.62 10.78
N TYR A 277 -4.95 3.32 11.72
CA TYR A 277 -3.51 3.32 11.98
C TYR A 277 -3.25 3.11 13.48
N SER A 278 -2.03 2.83 13.87
CA SER A 278 -1.69 2.40 15.24
C SER A 278 -2.12 3.39 16.33
N ALA A 279 -2.05 4.70 16.08
CA ALA A 279 -2.45 5.69 17.08
C ALA A 279 -3.93 5.59 17.48
N ALA A 280 -4.84 5.24 16.54
CA ALA A 280 -6.25 5.02 16.83
C ALA A 280 -6.44 3.78 17.74
N VAL A 281 -5.65 2.73 17.49
CA VAL A 281 -5.66 1.52 18.35
C VAL A 281 -5.10 1.84 19.74
N VAL A 282 -3.98 2.56 19.82
CA VAL A 282 -3.35 2.95 21.10
C VAL A 282 -4.27 3.84 21.92
N ARG A 283 -4.98 4.77 21.28
CA ARG A 283 -6.01 5.59 21.95
C ARG A 283 -7.29 4.82 22.31
N ASN A 284 -7.38 3.54 21.94
CA ASN A 284 -8.56 2.70 22.14
C ASN A 284 -9.86 3.33 21.60
N GLU A 285 -9.80 3.96 20.45
CA GLU A 285 -10.95 4.62 19.85
C GLU A 285 -12.13 3.66 19.68
N GLY A 286 -13.32 4.08 20.10
CA GLY A 286 -14.53 3.24 20.07
C GLY A 286 -14.38 1.90 20.77
N ASN A 287 -13.50 1.79 21.78
CA ASN A 287 -13.16 0.54 22.47
C ASN A 287 -12.55 -0.54 21.56
N TYR A 288 -11.91 -0.15 20.46
CA TYR A 288 -11.39 -1.08 19.44
C TYR A 288 -10.35 -2.05 20.03
N ALA A 289 -9.33 -1.53 20.74
CA ALA A 289 -8.30 -2.37 21.35
C ALA A 289 -8.88 -3.34 22.38
N THR A 290 -9.79 -2.86 23.23
CA THR A 290 -10.51 -3.68 24.22
C THR A 290 -11.29 -4.81 23.56
N ALA A 291 -11.94 -4.52 22.42
CA ALA A 291 -12.70 -5.51 21.68
C ALA A 291 -11.79 -6.51 20.96
N LEU A 292 -10.64 -6.08 20.42
CA LEU A 292 -9.63 -6.98 19.88
C LEU A 292 -9.13 -7.99 20.91
N GLN A 293 -8.83 -7.54 22.13
CA GLN A 293 -8.40 -8.44 23.22
C GLN A 293 -9.43 -9.53 23.54
N LYS A 294 -10.72 -9.22 23.42
CA LYS A 294 -11.80 -10.19 23.62
C LYS A 294 -11.90 -11.20 22.47
N VAL A 295 -11.63 -10.75 21.23
CA VAL A 295 -11.75 -11.59 20.01
C VAL A 295 -10.53 -12.51 19.83
N TYR A 296 -9.35 -12.00 20.11
CA TYR A 296 -8.09 -12.73 19.87
C TYR A 296 -7.60 -13.55 21.06
N ASN A 297 -8.44 -13.82 22.01
CA ASN A 297 -8.06 -14.56 23.22
C ASN A 297 -6.69 -14.11 23.78
N ARG A 298 -6.45 -14.25 25.04
CA ARG A 298 -5.26 -13.77 25.74
C ARG A 298 -3.92 -14.43 25.33
N THR A 299 -3.92 -15.27 24.30
CA THR A 299 -2.73 -15.98 23.82
C THR A 299 -2.15 -15.26 22.62
N PRO A 300 -0.87 -14.87 22.65
CA PRO A 300 -0.21 -14.31 21.47
C PRO A 300 -0.28 -15.31 20.32
N ALA A 301 -0.73 -14.86 19.15
CA ALA A 301 -0.62 -15.67 17.93
C ALA A 301 0.76 -15.39 17.32
N LEU A 302 1.53 -16.45 17.07
CA LEU A 302 2.71 -16.36 16.22
C LEU A 302 2.25 -16.10 14.79
N GLN A 303 3.04 -15.31 14.06
CA GLN A 303 2.78 -15.13 12.64
C GLN A 303 2.97 -16.46 11.91
N PRO A 304 2.14 -16.78 10.90
CA PRO A 304 2.41 -17.92 10.03
C PRO A 304 3.78 -17.76 9.36
N LEU A 305 4.58 -18.78 9.44
CA LEU A 305 5.88 -18.87 8.78
C LEU A 305 5.74 -18.86 7.25
#